data_6eae70eae02dc3b283e0ce09ffbbfcac
#
_entry.id   6eae70eae02dc3b283e0ce09ffbbfcac
#
_cell.length_a   1.000
_cell.length_b   1.000
_cell.length_c   1.000
_cell.angle_alpha   90.00
_cell.angle_beta   90.00
_cell.angle_gamma   90.00
#
_symmetry.space_group_name_H-M   'P 1'
#
loop_
_entity.id
_entity.type
_entity.pdbx_description
1 polymer ?
#
loop_
_entity_poly.entity_id
_entity_poly.type
_entity_poly.pdbx_seq_one_letter_code
_entity_poly.pdbx_strand_id
1 'polypeptide(L)'
;MPLREDFFRDPLFRLTPPYDLNDPFDSKPTKEAIRKKIAFMTDRIGEGAGYISDEEVELKHGDLSRHLQTELHRFGIISMTENPRNLLMWSHYADEHRGIVVELYNSEDTFKHSKSEFHACRLTAKEAVRVIYDQNRPSKNIPDECIFSIYEDAFFKHFALVKSDHWMHEKEHRFIVPTSHADIAMFTLNDKNLPVSGLEDYLTQRNLPFSRKEDCFLFEHENLDHLISSFGKTIGDQNLNSLGHFRYYKRANPDSIRGIYFGCKVSDTCIRSAMSMVLKNQRFSANLNFYQAKESSDRFEIEFFPIHEKSI
;
A
#
# COMPACT_ATOMS: atom_id res chain seq x y z
N MET A 1 -5.58 11.16 -6.42
CA MET A 1 -4.49 10.59 -7.25
C MET A 1 -4.30 11.40 -8.51
N PRO A 2 -3.13 11.46 -9.15
CA PRO A 2 -2.94 12.09 -10.45
C PRO A 2 -3.86 11.48 -11.51
N LEU A 3 -4.28 12.29 -12.49
CA LEU A 3 -5.06 11.83 -13.62
C LEU A 3 -4.13 11.10 -14.60
N ARG A 4 -4.30 9.78 -14.73
CA ARG A 4 -3.48 8.94 -15.60
C ARG A 4 -4.38 8.06 -16.46
N GLU A 5 -4.15 8.02 -17.77
CA GLU A 5 -4.91 7.17 -18.69
C GLU A 5 -4.82 5.68 -18.33
N ASP A 6 -3.66 5.24 -17.83
CA ASP A 6 -3.47 3.84 -17.42
C ASP A 6 -4.44 3.41 -16.32
N PHE A 7 -4.84 4.31 -15.40
CA PHE A 7 -5.85 4.01 -14.40
C PHE A 7 -7.22 3.72 -15.01
N PHE A 8 -7.58 4.43 -16.07
CA PHE A 8 -8.87 4.22 -16.76
C PHE A 8 -8.88 2.98 -17.66
N ARG A 9 -7.71 2.43 -17.96
CA ARG A 9 -7.57 1.13 -18.65
C ARG A 9 -7.54 -0.03 -17.68
N ASP A 10 -6.83 0.12 -16.57
CA ASP A 10 -6.74 -0.87 -15.50
C ASP A 10 -6.70 -0.14 -14.14
N PRO A 11 -7.78 -0.18 -13.33
CA PRO A 11 -7.90 0.57 -12.09
C PRO A 11 -7.04 -0.04 -10.97
N LEU A 12 -5.76 0.16 -11.07
CA LEU A 12 -4.75 -0.32 -10.13
C LEU A 12 -4.52 0.69 -9.00
N PHE A 13 -4.65 0.23 -7.77
CA PHE A 13 -4.30 0.96 -6.56
C PHE A 13 -2.93 0.53 -6.06
N ARG A 14 -2.09 1.51 -5.72
CA ARG A 14 -0.77 1.20 -5.18
C ARG A 14 -0.92 0.57 -3.80
N LEU A 15 -0.31 -0.60 -3.65
CA LEU A 15 -0.13 -1.28 -2.39
C LEU A 15 1.25 -0.89 -1.85
N THR A 16 1.30 0.07 -0.94
CA THR A 16 2.54 0.72 -0.51
C THR A 16 3.12 0.01 0.71
N PRO A 17 4.29 -0.63 0.62
CA PRO A 17 4.95 -1.16 1.80
C PRO A 17 5.34 -0.06 2.80
N PRO A 18 5.47 -0.36 4.10
CA PRO A 18 5.80 0.61 5.13
C PRO A 18 7.07 1.44 4.89
N TYR A 19 8.07 0.87 4.21
CA TYR A 19 9.31 1.57 3.90
C TYR A 19 9.19 2.59 2.77
N ASP A 20 8.11 2.49 1.96
CA ASP A 20 7.82 3.38 0.82
C ASP A 20 6.81 4.48 1.18
N LEU A 21 6.32 4.52 2.42
CA LEU A 21 5.46 5.60 2.89
C LEU A 21 6.26 6.91 2.99
N ASN A 22 5.57 8.02 2.73
CA ASN A 22 6.19 9.35 2.74
C ASN A 22 6.65 9.84 4.12
N ASP A 23 5.97 9.40 5.19
CA ASP A 23 6.37 9.69 6.56
C ASP A 23 7.43 8.65 7.02
N PRO A 24 8.65 9.10 7.41
CA PRO A 24 9.71 8.18 7.83
C PRO A 24 9.41 7.43 9.12
N PHE A 25 8.40 7.86 9.89
CA PHE A 25 8.01 7.24 11.16
C PHE A 25 6.81 6.31 11.01
N ASP A 26 6.05 6.46 9.93
CA ASP A 26 4.81 5.75 9.71
C ASP A 26 5.02 4.23 9.59
N SER A 27 4.15 3.47 10.26
CA SER A 27 4.11 2.00 10.22
C SER A 27 5.38 1.29 10.69
N LYS A 28 6.33 1.99 11.33
CA LYS A 28 7.61 1.43 11.77
C LYS A 28 7.65 1.27 13.29
N PRO A 29 7.90 0.06 13.81
CA PRO A 29 8.10 -0.17 15.23
C PRO A 29 9.28 0.65 15.80
N THR A 30 9.15 1.07 17.04
CA THR A 30 10.27 1.67 17.77
C THR A 30 11.27 0.59 18.18
N LYS A 31 12.53 0.97 18.45
CA LYS A 31 13.53 0.04 18.99
C LYS A 31 13.04 -0.64 20.27
N GLU A 32 12.37 0.11 21.14
CA GLU A 32 11.80 -0.43 22.38
C GLU A 32 10.73 -1.49 22.11
N ALA A 33 9.84 -1.25 21.13
CA ALA A 33 8.84 -2.23 20.74
C ALA A 33 9.45 -3.52 20.19
N ILE A 34 10.48 -3.39 19.37
CA ILE A 34 11.23 -4.54 18.85
C ILE A 34 11.87 -5.31 19.99
N ARG A 35 12.53 -4.64 20.96
CA ARG A 35 13.12 -5.29 22.13
C ARG A 35 12.09 -6.07 22.93
N LYS A 36 10.93 -5.48 23.22
CA LYS A 36 9.85 -6.17 23.93
C LYS A 36 9.36 -7.41 23.17
N LYS A 37 9.24 -7.31 21.85
CA LYS A 37 8.85 -8.44 21.01
C LYS A 37 9.89 -9.55 21.03
N ILE A 38 11.18 -9.21 20.93
CA ILE A 38 12.30 -10.16 21.03
C ILE A 38 12.32 -10.83 22.40
N ALA A 39 12.15 -10.06 23.49
CA ALA A 39 12.09 -10.60 24.85
C ALA A 39 11.00 -11.66 24.98
N PHE A 40 9.82 -11.41 24.42
CA PHE A 40 8.73 -12.39 24.39
C PHE A 40 9.10 -13.63 23.58
N MET A 41 9.62 -13.46 22.35
CA MET A 41 9.93 -14.58 21.46
C MET A 41 11.08 -15.47 21.99
N THR A 42 11.89 -14.96 22.90
CA THR A 42 13.01 -15.71 23.52
C THR A 42 12.69 -16.26 24.91
N ASP A 43 11.41 -16.32 25.29
CA ASP A 43 10.93 -16.82 26.62
C ASP A 43 11.55 -16.14 27.85
N ARG A 44 12.09 -14.95 27.71
CA ARG A 44 12.73 -14.23 28.82
C ARG A 44 11.75 -13.47 29.73
N ILE A 45 10.46 -13.69 29.56
CA ILE A 45 9.40 -13.00 30.32
C ILE A 45 9.35 -13.45 31.78
N GLY A 46 9.96 -14.61 32.12
CA GLY A 46 9.96 -15.16 33.49
C GLY A 46 11.06 -14.68 34.44
N GLU A 47 12.10 -14.06 33.96
CA GLU A 47 13.30 -13.74 34.76
C GLU A 47 13.42 -12.28 35.22
N GLY A 48 12.29 -11.63 35.46
CA GLY A 48 12.24 -10.36 36.22
C GLY A 48 12.73 -9.11 35.48
N ALA A 49 13.08 -9.18 34.23
CA ALA A 49 13.50 -8.03 33.46
C ALA A 49 13.17 -8.17 32.02
N GLY A 50 12.01 -7.71 31.63
CA GLY A 50 11.66 -7.50 30.22
C GLY A 50 12.54 -6.44 29.52
N TYR A 51 13.78 -6.25 29.93
CA TYR A 51 14.74 -5.33 29.35
C TYR A 51 15.89 -6.09 28.71
N ILE A 52 15.95 -6.04 27.39
CA ILE A 52 17.13 -6.45 26.61
C ILE A 52 17.81 -5.16 26.16
N SER A 53 19.13 -5.01 26.39
CA SER A 53 19.88 -3.85 25.92
C SER A 53 20.03 -3.85 24.40
N ASP A 54 20.28 -2.68 23.79
CA ASP A 54 20.55 -2.59 22.35
C ASP A 54 21.77 -3.46 21.97
N GLU A 55 22.80 -3.48 22.81
CA GLU A 55 24.00 -4.26 22.63
C GLU A 55 23.73 -5.77 22.65
N GLU A 56 22.85 -6.22 23.54
CA GLU A 56 22.42 -7.62 23.58
C GLU A 56 21.57 -8.01 22.37
N VAL A 57 20.69 -7.12 21.86
CA VAL A 57 19.94 -7.35 20.64
C VAL A 57 20.88 -7.51 19.45
N GLU A 58 21.88 -6.65 19.31
CA GLU A 58 22.86 -6.73 18.22
C GLU A 58 23.70 -8.00 18.28
N LEU A 59 24.22 -8.35 19.45
CA LEU A 59 25.16 -9.48 19.64
C LEU A 59 24.45 -10.85 19.60
N LYS A 60 23.27 -10.97 20.21
CA LYS A 60 22.62 -12.28 20.41
C LYS A 60 21.36 -12.48 19.56
N HIS A 61 20.69 -11.40 19.18
CA HIS A 61 19.37 -11.42 18.56
C HIS A 61 19.31 -10.60 17.27
N GLY A 62 20.45 -10.30 16.66
CA GLY A 62 20.52 -9.52 15.43
C GLY A 62 19.73 -10.14 14.28
N ASP A 63 19.72 -11.47 14.20
CA ASP A 63 18.95 -12.19 13.17
C ASP A 63 17.44 -12.06 13.41
N LEU A 64 16.98 -12.15 14.66
CA LEU A 64 15.57 -11.97 14.99
C LEU A 64 15.11 -10.53 14.79
N SER A 65 15.94 -9.55 15.18
CA SER A 65 15.65 -8.13 14.91
C SER A 65 15.55 -7.85 13.41
N ARG A 66 16.44 -8.43 12.62
CA ARG A 66 16.43 -8.32 11.16
C ARG A 66 15.19 -9.02 10.56
N HIS A 67 14.84 -10.19 11.09
CA HIS A 67 13.63 -10.90 10.70
C HIS A 67 12.39 -10.04 10.93
N LEU A 68 12.19 -9.49 12.13
CA LEU A 68 11.07 -8.59 12.43
C LEU A 68 11.01 -7.38 11.50
N GLN A 69 12.16 -6.79 11.15
CA GLN A 69 12.20 -5.69 10.18
C GLN A 69 11.81 -6.16 8.77
N THR A 70 12.23 -7.37 8.38
CA THR A 70 11.90 -7.94 7.07
C THR A 70 10.41 -8.26 6.96
N GLU A 71 9.75 -8.67 8.04
CA GLU A 71 8.31 -8.94 8.04
C GLU A 71 7.47 -7.69 7.70
N LEU A 72 7.98 -6.48 7.97
CA LEU A 72 7.33 -5.24 7.52
C LEU A 72 7.20 -5.13 5.99
N HIS A 73 8.03 -5.85 5.25
CA HIS A 73 7.99 -5.84 3.78
C HIS A 73 6.94 -6.80 3.19
N ARG A 74 6.35 -7.66 4.04
CA ARG A 74 5.39 -8.68 3.61
C ARG A 74 3.97 -8.14 3.44
N PHE A 75 3.71 -6.93 3.86
CA PHE A 75 2.42 -6.29 3.65
C PHE A 75 2.56 -4.89 3.05
N GLY A 76 1.50 -4.44 2.45
CA GLY A 76 1.37 -3.09 1.91
C GLY A 76 0.07 -2.45 2.37
N ILE A 77 0.02 -1.15 2.23
CA ILE A 77 -1.06 -0.30 2.67
C ILE A 77 -1.68 0.39 1.45
N ILE A 78 -3.01 0.33 1.36
CA ILE A 78 -3.79 1.20 0.48
C ILE A 78 -4.45 2.24 1.37
N SER A 79 -3.96 3.47 1.29
CA SER A 79 -4.44 4.60 2.09
C SER A 79 -5.63 5.27 1.43
N MET A 80 -6.69 5.46 2.20
CA MET A 80 -7.95 6.07 1.80
C MET A 80 -8.27 7.22 2.75
N THR A 81 -9.12 8.16 2.32
CA THR A 81 -9.66 9.22 3.18
C THR A 81 -11.18 9.14 3.25
N GLU A 82 -11.75 9.50 4.40
CA GLU A 82 -13.22 9.63 4.52
C GLU A 82 -13.74 11.00 4.06
N ASN A 83 -12.84 11.96 3.79
CA ASN A 83 -13.24 13.33 3.45
C ASN A 83 -12.79 13.74 2.03
N PRO A 84 -13.64 13.61 1.02
CA PRO A 84 -13.32 13.99 -0.35
C PRO A 84 -13.17 15.50 -0.56
N ARG A 85 -13.60 16.35 0.40
CA ARG A 85 -13.56 17.82 0.29
C ARG A 85 -12.33 18.47 0.89
N ASN A 86 -11.42 17.68 1.44
CA ASN A 86 -10.21 18.20 2.08
C ASN A 86 -9.25 18.81 1.06
N LEU A 87 -9.08 20.13 1.11
CA LEU A 87 -8.22 20.88 0.18
C LEU A 87 -6.76 20.42 0.20
N LEU A 88 -6.23 20.04 1.38
CA LEU A 88 -4.85 19.56 1.50
C LEU A 88 -4.68 18.22 0.78
N MET A 89 -5.67 17.32 0.87
CA MET A 89 -5.63 16.05 0.16
C MET A 89 -5.65 16.23 -1.36
N TRP A 90 -6.43 17.19 -1.88
CA TRP A 90 -6.43 17.53 -3.29
C TRP A 90 -5.09 18.14 -3.73
N SER A 91 -4.51 19.00 -2.89
CA SER A 91 -3.23 19.63 -3.18
C SER A 91 -2.08 18.61 -3.22
N HIS A 92 -1.99 17.76 -2.19
CA HIS A 92 -0.86 16.84 -2.03
C HIS A 92 -0.96 15.56 -2.85
N TYR A 93 -2.18 15.01 -3.01
CA TYR A 93 -2.37 13.67 -3.58
C TYR A 93 -3.12 13.64 -4.91
N ALA A 94 -3.73 14.75 -5.33
CA ALA A 94 -4.47 14.84 -6.58
C ALA A 94 -3.85 15.85 -7.55
N ASP A 95 -2.53 15.88 -7.65
CA ASP A 95 -1.78 16.71 -8.60
C ASP A 95 -2.24 18.17 -8.58
N GLU A 96 -2.22 18.78 -7.38
CA GLU A 96 -2.63 20.18 -7.18
C GLU A 96 -4.01 20.50 -7.80
N HIS A 97 -4.99 19.64 -7.56
CA HIS A 97 -6.35 19.70 -8.10
C HIS A 97 -6.50 19.40 -9.60
N ARG A 98 -5.45 18.88 -10.27
CA ARG A 98 -5.49 18.41 -11.67
C ARG A 98 -5.76 16.91 -11.78
N GLY A 99 -5.82 16.21 -10.66
CA GLY A 99 -6.02 14.77 -10.58
C GLY A 99 -7.47 14.39 -10.33
N ILE A 100 -7.63 13.18 -9.79
CA ILE A 100 -8.93 12.58 -9.46
C ILE A 100 -8.97 12.07 -8.03
N VAL A 101 -10.20 11.98 -7.49
CA VAL A 101 -10.54 11.18 -6.32
C VAL A 101 -11.44 10.04 -6.77
N VAL A 102 -11.15 8.83 -6.30
CA VAL A 102 -11.94 7.63 -6.57
C VAL A 102 -12.70 7.24 -5.31
N GLU A 103 -14.02 7.15 -5.42
CA GLU A 103 -14.88 6.70 -4.33
C GLU A 103 -15.03 5.19 -4.38
N LEU A 104 -14.74 4.53 -3.26
CA LEU A 104 -14.86 3.09 -3.11
C LEU A 104 -15.85 2.75 -2.00
N TYR A 105 -16.56 1.62 -2.15
CA TYR A 105 -17.21 0.99 -1.03
C TYR A 105 -16.15 0.50 -0.04
N ASN A 106 -16.41 0.66 1.26
CA ASN A 106 -15.60 0.03 2.30
C ASN A 106 -16.23 -1.32 2.66
N SER A 107 -15.78 -2.37 2.01
CA SER A 107 -16.29 -3.73 2.20
C SER A 107 -15.19 -4.76 1.95
N GLU A 108 -15.42 -6.00 2.41
CA GLU A 108 -14.51 -7.13 2.15
C GLU A 108 -14.36 -7.47 0.68
N ASP A 109 -15.32 -7.07 -0.16
CA ASP A 109 -15.27 -7.31 -1.61
C ASP A 109 -14.46 -6.27 -2.37
N THR A 110 -14.11 -5.13 -1.76
CA THR A 110 -13.45 -4.01 -2.44
C THR A 110 -12.12 -4.40 -3.05
N PHE A 111 -11.29 -5.12 -2.30
CA PHE A 111 -10.03 -5.68 -2.77
C PHE A 111 -10.03 -7.19 -2.62
N LYS A 112 -10.96 -7.84 -3.30
CA LYS A 112 -11.18 -9.28 -3.20
C LYS A 112 -9.92 -10.07 -3.52
N HIS A 113 -9.62 -11.02 -2.66
CA HIS A 113 -8.51 -11.93 -2.86
C HIS A 113 -8.98 -13.11 -3.72
N SER A 114 -8.43 -13.25 -4.92
CA SER A 114 -8.84 -14.29 -5.87
C SER A 114 -8.27 -15.66 -5.54
N LYS A 115 -7.40 -15.83 -4.53
CA LYS A 115 -6.71 -17.10 -4.30
C LYS A 115 -6.56 -17.53 -2.86
N SER A 116 -6.80 -18.82 -2.75
CA SER A 116 -6.51 -19.82 -1.72
C SER A 116 -6.49 -19.35 -0.28
N GLU A 117 -7.42 -19.91 0.46
CA GLU A 117 -7.51 -19.97 1.91
C GLU A 117 -6.25 -20.50 2.62
N PHE A 118 -5.21 -20.92 1.86
CA PHE A 118 -4.04 -21.61 2.38
C PHE A 118 -3.04 -20.72 3.12
N HIS A 119 -3.10 -19.40 2.92
CA HIS A 119 -2.35 -18.43 3.72
C HIS A 119 -3.33 -17.38 4.23
N ALA A 120 -4.15 -17.78 5.20
CA ALA A 120 -4.95 -16.84 5.98
C ALA A 120 -4.00 -15.93 6.75
N CYS A 121 -3.41 -14.97 6.05
CA CYS A 121 -2.72 -13.85 6.69
C CYS A 121 -3.80 -13.10 7.46
N ARG A 122 -3.75 -13.21 8.79
CA ARG A 122 -4.69 -12.53 9.69
C ARG A 122 -4.60 -11.01 9.61
N LEU A 123 -3.61 -10.49 8.87
CA LEU A 123 -3.44 -9.08 8.56
C LEU A 123 -4.47 -8.54 7.57
N THR A 124 -5.06 -9.38 6.73
CA THR A 124 -6.06 -8.91 5.78
C THR A 124 -7.24 -8.29 6.52
N ALA A 125 -7.25 -6.97 6.55
CA ALA A 125 -8.45 -6.27 6.96
C ALA A 125 -9.50 -6.49 5.87
N LYS A 126 -10.63 -7.07 6.24
CA LYS A 126 -11.79 -7.21 5.34
C LYS A 126 -12.28 -5.85 4.85
N GLU A 127 -12.04 -4.82 5.65
CA GLU A 127 -12.44 -3.43 5.41
C GLU A 127 -11.27 -2.51 5.75
N ALA A 128 -11.30 -1.29 5.21
CA ALA A 128 -10.35 -0.26 5.61
C ALA A 128 -10.57 0.13 7.09
N VAL A 129 -9.50 0.06 7.85
CA VAL A 129 -9.50 0.40 9.28
C VAL A 129 -9.03 1.83 9.48
N ARG A 130 -9.73 2.56 10.33
CA ARG A 130 -9.38 3.94 10.67
C ARG A 130 -8.03 4.02 11.37
N VAL A 131 -7.20 4.98 10.94
CA VAL A 131 -5.91 5.29 11.57
C VAL A 131 -6.14 6.04 12.88
N ILE A 132 -5.37 5.67 13.90
CA ILE A 132 -5.30 6.34 15.19
C ILE A 132 -4.18 7.38 15.11
N TYR A 133 -4.49 8.62 15.46
CA TYR A 133 -3.51 9.70 15.47
C TYR A 133 -3.00 9.94 16.90
N ASP A 134 -1.67 10.00 17.06
CA ASP A 134 -1.02 10.22 18.36
C ASP A 134 0.25 11.08 18.14
N GLN A 135 0.61 11.87 19.15
CA GLN A 135 1.88 12.62 19.17
C GLN A 135 3.08 11.71 19.39
N ASN A 136 2.85 10.59 20.06
CA ASN A 136 3.89 9.65 20.43
C ASN A 136 3.83 8.39 19.56
N ARG A 137 5.00 7.92 19.16
CA ARG A 137 5.10 6.61 18.52
C ARG A 137 4.79 5.50 19.53
N PRO A 138 4.07 4.44 19.12
CA PRO A 138 3.81 3.31 20.00
C PRO A 138 5.11 2.69 20.53
N SER A 139 5.34 2.76 21.83
CA SER A 139 6.52 2.17 22.46
C SER A 139 6.17 1.55 23.82
N LYS A 140 5.51 2.33 24.69
CA LYS A 140 5.14 1.91 26.04
C LYS A 140 3.72 1.34 26.10
N ASN A 141 2.82 1.90 25.33
CA ASN A 141 1.38 1.58 25.31
C ASN A 141 1.00 0.64 24.18
N ILE A 142 1.85 -0.34 23.88
CA ILE A 142 1.52 -1.39 22.91
C ILE A 142 0.64 -2.40 23.63
N PRO A 143 -0.54 -2.74 23.09
CA PRO A 143 -1.41 -3.74 23.68
C PRO A 143 -0.70 -5.07 23.89
N ASP A 144 -0.95 -5.71 25.02
CA ASP A 144 -0.31 -6.99 25.38
C ASP A 144 -0.57 -8.07 24.32
N GLU A 145 -1.76 -8.10 23.74
CA GLU A 145 -2.10 -9.01 22.65
C GLU A 145 -1.23 -8.81 21.39
N CYS A 146 -0.68 -7.62 21.19
CA CYS A 146 0.24 -7.34 20.07
C CYS A 146 1.65 -7.83 20.38
N ILE A 147 2.13 -7.63 21.61
CA ILE A 147 3.46 -8.07 22.04
C ILE A 147 3.50 -9.58 22.26
N PHE A 148 2.52 -10.12 22.98
CA PHE A 148 2.47 -11.51 23.42
C PHE A 148 1.79 -12.46 22.43
N SER A 149 1.42 -11.99 21.25
CA SER A 149 0.98 -12.86 20.18
C SER A 149 2.13 -13.68 19.60
N ILE A 150 1.92 -14.99 19.42
CA ILE A 150 2.83 -15.83 18.63
C ILE A 150 2.81 -15.45 17.14
N TYR A 151 1.80 -14.67 16.73
CA TYR A 151 1.66 -14.17 15.37
C TYR A 151 2.19 -12.74 15.31
N GLU A 152 3.16 -12.51 14.47
CA GLU A 152 3.77 -11.20 14.25
C GLU A 152 2.80 -10.20 13.61
N ASP A 153 1.77 -10.71 12.94
CA ASP A 153 0.75 -9.94 12.24
C ASP A 153 0.05 -8.90 13.12
N ALA A 154 -0.31 -9.28 14.36
CA ALA A 154 -0.96 -8.35 15.29
C ALA A 154 -0.04 -7.20 15.70
N PHE A 155 1.25 -7.51 15.88
CA PHE A 155 2.28 -6.53 16.19
C PHE A 155 2.42 -5.50 15.06
N PHE A 156 2.61 -5.93 13.83
CA PHE A 156 2.79 -5.02 12.70
C PHE A 156 1.53 -4.25 12.36
N LYS A 157 0.36 -4.89 12.45
CA LYS A 157 -0.93 -4.21 12.24
C LYS A 157 -1.13 -3.05 13.20
N HIS A 158 -0.71 -3.20 14.46
CA HIS A 158 -0.79 -2.11 15.43
C HIS A 158 0.00 -0.88 14.97
N PHE A 159 1.25 -1.06 14.50
CA PHE A 159 2.06 0.04 13.99
C PHE A 159 1.54 0.60 12.67
N ALA A 160 0.96 -0.24 11.83
CA ALA A 160 0.36 0.20 10.57
C ALA A 160 -0.91 1.04 10.74
N LEU A 161 -1.48 1.08 11.94
CA LEU A 161 -2.71 1.82 12.25
C LEU A 161 -2.50 3.02 13.18
N VAL A 162 -1.24 3.34 13.52
CA VAL A 162 -0.92 4.53 14.33
C VAL A 162 -0.04 5.47 13.52
N LYS A 163 -0.44 6.73 13.44
CA LYS A 163 0.24 7.79 12.67
C LYS A 163 0.35 9.07 13.49
N SER A 164 1.33 9.91 13.16
CA SER A 164 1.49 11.22 13.83
C SER A 164 0.25 12.09 13.64
N ASP A 165 -0.16 12.80 14.68
CA ASP A 165 -1.27 13.74 14.69
C ASP A 165 -1.07 14.92 13.71
N HIS A 166 0.16 15.20 13.28
CA HIS A 166 0.43 16.16 12.20
C HIS A 166 -0.31 15.79 10.90
N TRP A 167 -0.65 14.50 10.71
CA TRP A 167 -1.38 13.99 9.55
C TRP A 167 -2.89 13.81 9.80
N MET A 168 -3.41 14.24 10.95
CA MET A 168 -4.82 14.02 11.32
C MET A 168 -5.83 14.61 10.32
N HIS A 169 -5.40 15.59 9.53
CA HIS A 169 -6.22 16.18 8.48
C HIS A 169 -6.53 15.20 7.35
N GLU A 170 -5.74 14.15 7.17
CA GLU A 170 -5.99 13.12 6.15
C GLU A 170 -7.23 12.27 6.45
N LYS A 171 -7.62 12.13 7.74
CA LYS A 171 -8.72 11.26 8.17
C LYS A 171 -8.61 9.87 7.53
N GLU A 172 -7.42 9.30 7.67
CA GLU A 172 -7.00 8.14 6.91
C GLU A 172 -7.67 6.85 7.40
N HIS A 173 -8.00 6.01 6.44
CA HIS A 173 -8.37 4.60 6.62
C HIS A 173 -7.43 3.75 5.78
N ARG A 174 -7.08 2.56 6.25
CA ARG A 174 -6.10 1.68 5.61
C ARG A 174 -6.66 0.29 5.33
N PHE A 175 -6.57 -0.14 4.08
CA PHE A 175 -6.54 -1.56 3.78
C PHE A 175 -5.09 -2.04 3.95
N ILE A 176 -4.92 -3.07 4.79
CA ILE A 176 -3.62 -3.72 5.00
C ILE A 176 -3.70 -5.07 4.28
N VAL A 177 -2.87 -5.25 3.27
CA VAL A 177 -2.90 -6.39 2.37
C VAL A 177 -1.50 -6.99 2.25
N PRO A 178 -1.33 -8.32 2.35
CA PRO A 178 -0.04 -8.94 2.07
C PRO A 178 0.45 -8.58 0.66
N THR A 179 1.73 -8.27 0.49
CA THR A 179 2.31 -7.97 -0.83
C THR A 179 2.20 -9.15 -1.78
N SER A 180 2.18 -10.37 -1.25
CA SER A 180 1.89 -11.60 -2.01
C SER A 180 0.51 -11.64 -2.64
N HIS A 181 -0.44 -10.86 -2.15
CA HIS A 181 -1.78 -10.73 -2.70
C HIS A 181 -1.92 -9.56 -3.70
N ALA A 182 -0.84 -8.92 -4.07
CA ALA A 182 -0.86 -7.96 -5.18
C ALA A 182 -1.28 -8.65 -6.49
N ASP A 183 -1.95 -7.92 -7.37
CA ASP A 183 -2.31 -8.44 -8.69
C ASP A 183 -1.19 -8.17 -9.71
N ILE A 184 -0.41 -7.13 -9.47
CA ILE A 184 0.78 -6.80 -10.25
C ILE A 184 1.90 -6.39 -9.31
N ALA A 185 3.10 -6.96 -9.54
CA ALA A 185 4.35 -6.42 -9.01
C ALA A 185 5.18 -5.85 -10.16
N MET A 186 5.76 -4.68 -9.94
CA MET A 186 6.64 -4.03 -10.89
C MET A 186 8.01 -3.85 -10.23
N PHE A 187 9.03 -4.45 -10.81
CA PHE A 187 10.42 -4.24 -10.40
C PHE A 187 11.07 -3.23 -11.33
N THR A 188 11.45 -2.08 -10.79
CA THR A 188 12.10 -1.00 -11.54
C THR A 188 13.59 -1.01 -11.23
N LEU A 189 14.43 -1.01 -12.26
CA LEU A 189 15.88 -0.95 -12.12
C LEU A 189 16.33 0.45 -11.66
N ASN A 190 17.31 0.50 -10.77
CA ASN A 190 17.91 1.76 -10.32
C ASN A 190 18.80 2.39 -11.42
N ASP A 191 19.42 1.54 -12.24
CA ASP A 191 20.19 1.97 -13.41
C ASP A 191 19.69 1.22 -14.64
N LYS A 192 19.24 1.97 -15.65
CA LYS A 192 18.77 1.44 -16.95
C LYS A 192 19.85 0.67 -17.73
N ASN A 193 21.12 0.94 -17.44
CA ASN A 193 22.26 0.32 -18.10
C ASN A 193 22.75 -0.94 -17.36
N LEU A 194 22.13 -1.33 -16.25
CA LEU A 194 22.48 -2.58 -15.59
C LEU A 194 22.31 -3.76 -16.55
N PRO A 195 23.29 -4.66 -16.64
CA PRO A 195 23.17 -5.87 -17.44
C PRO A 195 22.13 -6.78 -16.84
N VAL A 196 20.93 -6.79 -17.43
CA VAL A 196 19.77 -7.56 -16.94
C VAL A 196 19.67 -8.95 -17.57
N SER A 197 20.59 -9.34 -18.45
CA SER A 197 20.59 -10.66 -19.10
C SER A 197 20.54 -11.80 -18.08
N GLY A 198 21.31 -11.72 -17.00
CA GLY A 198 21.28 -12.71 -15.93
C GLY A 198 19.95 -12.79 -15.20
N LEU A 199 19.21 -11.69 -15.07
CA LEU A 199 17.87 -11.66 -14.47
C LEU A 199 16.83 -12.26 -15.41
N GLU A 200 16.86 -11.92 -16.69
CA GLU A 200 15.95 -12.50 -17.70
C GLU A 200 16.18 -14.01 -17.85
N ASP A 201 17.44 -14.45 -17.90
CA ASP A 201 17.82 -15.85 -17.95
C ASP A 201 17.31 -16.59 -16.71
N TYR A 202 17.48 -16.01 -15.53
CA TYR A 202 16.98 -16.57 -14.28
C TYR A 202 15.46 -16.73 -14.29
N LEU A 203 14.71 -15.69 -14.67
CA LEU A 203 13.26 -15.71 -14.74
C LEU A 203 12.78 -16.76 -15.76
N THR A 204 13.43 -16.84 -16.91
CA THR A 204 13.12 -17.78 -17.99
C THR A 204 13.39 -19.23 -17.57
N GLN A 205 14.54 -19.52 -16.95
CA GLN A 205 14.89 -20.86 -16.45
C GLN A 205 13.91 -21.36 -15.37
N ARG A 206 13.31 -20.46 -14.61
CA ARG A 206 12.32 -20.77 -13.58
C ARG A 206 10.89 -20.78 -14.08
N ASN A 207 10.64 -20.58 -15.37
CA ASN A 207 9.32 -20.43 -15.96
C ASN A 207 8.45 -19.37 -15.24
N LEU A 208 9.07 -18.27 -14.81
CA LEU A 208 8.37 -17.15 -14.19
C LEU A 208 7.95 -16.17 -15.28
N PRO A 209 6.65 -16.04 -15.59
CA PRO A 209 6.19 -15.16 -16.64
C PRO A 209 6.40 -13.71 -16.23
N PHE A 210 7.00 -12.94 -17.10
CA PHE A 210 7.19 -11.49 -16.94
C PHE A 210 6.98 -10.80 -18.29
N SER A 211 6.64 -9.50 -18.21
CA SER A 211 6.75 -8.62 -19.36
C SER A 211 7.74 -7.49 -19.05
N ARG A 212 8.54 -7.12 -20.05
CA ARG A 212 9.52 -6.05 -19.90
C ARG A 212 9.04 -4.78 -20.57
N LYS A 213 9.17 -3.66 -19.87
CA LYS A 213 8.97 -2.31 -20.40
C LYS A 213 10.18 -1.48 -20.02
N GLU A 214 11.01 -1.10 -21.01
CA GLU A 214 12.22 -0.27 -20.81
C GLU A 214 13.08 -0.69 -19.60
N ASP A 215 12.89 -0.02 -18.45
CA ASP A 215 13.64 -0.18 -17.23
C ASP A 215 12.88 -0.96 -16.13
N CYS A 216 11.75 -1.56 -16.48
CA CYS A 216 10.98 -2.31 -15.50
C CYS A 216 10.51 -3.68 -15.99
N PHE A 217 10.37 -4.59 -15.03
CA PHE A 217 9.80 -5.92 -15.18
C PHE A 217 8.43 -5.93 -14.51
N LEU A 218 7.42 -6.40 -15.24
CA LEU A 218 6.07 -6.54 -14.74
C LEU A 218 5.77 -8.02 -14.53
N PHE A 219 5.25 -8.34 -13.35
CA PHE A 219 4.88 -9.68 -12.95
C PHE A 219 3.40 -9.70 -12.62
N GLU A 220 2.64 -10.62 -13.24
CA GLU A 220 1.24 -10.83 -12.90
C GLU A 220 1.09 -11.92 -11.84
N HIS A 221 0.01 -11.83 -11.08
CA HIS A 221 -0.25 -12.43 -9.78
C HIS A 221 0.09 -13.92 -9.59
N GLU A 222 -0.05 -14.77 -10.58
CA GLU A 222 -0.07 -16.23 -10.32
C GLU A 222 1.21 -16.81 -9.70
N ASN A 223 2.30 -16.04 -9.77
CA ASN A 223 3.63 -16.47 -9.32
C ASN A 223 4.32 -15.49 -8.36
N LEU A 224 3.62 -14.46 -7.85
CA LEU A 224 4.25 -13.43 -7.03
C LEU A 224 4.85 -13.96 -5.73
N ASP A 225 4.19 -14.88 -5.03
CA ASP A 225 4.72 -15.48 -3.80
C ASP A 225 6.02 -16.24 -4.05
N HIS A 226 6.03 -17.03 -5.09
CA HIS A 226 7.22 -17.79 -5.47
C HIS A 226 8.32 -16.86 -5.96
N LEU A 227 7.96 -15.80 -6.66
CA LEU A 227 8.88 -14.81 -7.20
C LEU A 227 9.52 -13.98 -6.09
N ILE A 228 8.74 -13.42 -5.16
CA ILE A 228 9.24 -12.62 -4.04
C ILE A 228 10.13 -13.48 -3.14
N SER A 229 9.71 -14.70 -2.82
CA SER A 229 10.49 -15.61 -2.00
C SER A 229 11.74 -16.12 -2.70
N SER A 230 11.69 -16.37 -4.01
CA SER A 230 12.84 -16.81 -4.81
C SER A 230 13.81 -15.68 -5.10
N PHE A 231 13.29 -14.50 -5.39
CA PHE A 231 14.11 -13.29 -5.57
C PHE A 231 14.85 -12.93 -4.29
N GLY A 232 14.19 -12.94 -3.14
CA GLY A 232 14.79 -12.68 -1.84
C GLY A 232 15.90 -13.67 -1.49
N LYS A 233 15.78 -14.93 -1.92
CA LYS A 233 16.79 -15.98 -1.67
C LYS A 233 17.95 -15.96 -2.67
N THR A 234 17.70 -15.65 -3.92
CA THR A 234 18.72 -15.73 -5.00
C THR A 234 19.60 -14.52 -5.07
N ILE A 235 19.08 -13.36 -4.67
CA ILE A 235 19.79 -12.10 -4.62
C ILE A 235 20.24 -11.79 -3.17
N GLY A 236 20.00 -12.71 -2.24
CA GLY A 236 20.40 -12.56 -0.82
C GLY A 236 21.88 -12.28 -0.60
N ASP A 237 22.74 -12.63 -1.54
CA ASP A 237 24.17 -12.26 -1.56
C ASP A 237 24.45 -10.94 -2.32
N GLN A 238 23.50 -10.44 -3.11
CA GLN A 238 23.59 -9.14 -3.78
C GLN A 238 22.41 -8.30 -3.30
N ASN A 239 22.70 -7.17 -2.70
CA ASN A 239 21.72 -6.26 -2.15
C ASN A 239 20.67 -5.87 -3.22
N LEU A 240 19.49 -6.53 -3.22
CA LEU A 240 18.37 -6.26 -4.16
C LEU A 240 18.06 -4.79 -4.30
N ASN A 241 18.15 -4.06 -3.17
CA ASN A 241 17.94 -2.62 -3.13
C ASN A 241 18.99 -1.84 -3.95
N SER A 242 20.14 -2.45 -4.27
CA SER A 242 21.12 -1.83 -5.16
C SER A 242 20.76 -1.98 -6.62
N LEU A 243 19.99 -3.01 -6.99
CA LEU A 243 19.60 -3.30 -8.39
C LEU A 243 18.31 -2.59 -8.78
N GLY A 244 17.36 -2.47 -7.86
CA GLY A 244 16.05 -1.92 -8.13
C GLY A 244 15.12 -1.98 -6.94
N HIS A 245 13.86 -1.65 -7.18
CA HIS A 245 12.82 -1.66 -6.14
C HIS A 245 11.51 -2.21 -6.69
N PHE A 246 10.76 -2.89 -5.82
CA PHE A 246 9.42 -3.37 -6.12
C PHE A 246 8.35 -2.33 -5.82
N ARG A 247 7.35 -2.26 -6.70
CA ARG A 247 6.08 -1.59 -6.44
C ARG A 247 4.97 -2.60 -6.66
N TYR A 248 4.01 -2.61 -5.74
CA TYR A 248 2.90 -3.55 -5.77
C TYR A 248 1.60 -2.82 -6.05
N TYR A 249 0.71 -3.49 -6.80
CA TYR A 249 -0.58 -2.92 -7.18
C TYR A 249 -1.69 -3.93 -6.98
N LYS A 250 -2.85 -3.44 -6.56
CA LYS A 250 -4.06 -4.21 -6.33
C LYS A 250 -5.21 -3.64 -7.14
N ARG A 251 -5.99 -4.50 -7.80
CA ARG A 251 -7.22 -4.11 -8.48
C ARG A 251 -8.36 -4.04 -7.48
N ALA A 252 -9.17 -2.99 -7.58
CA ALA A 252 -10.44 -2.98 -6.90
C ALA A 252 -11.46 -3.81 -7.70
N ASN A 253 -12.43 -4.40 -6.99
CA ASN A 253 -13.60 -4.98 -7.62
C ASN A 253 -14.33 -3.86 -8.38
N PRO A 254 -14.70 -4.05 -9.66
CA PRO A 254 -15.42 -3.05 -10.45
C PRO A 254 -16.66 -2.49 -9.76
N ASP A 255 -17.45 -3.35 -9.12
CA ASP A 255 -18.67 -2.96 -8.41
C ASP A 255 -18.42 -2.19 -7.12
N SER A 256 -17.20 -2.19 -6.62
CA SER A 256 -16.81 -1.40 -5.46
C SER A 256 -16.40 0.03 -5.81
N ILE A 257 -16.16 0.34 -7.08
CA ILE A 257 -15.86 1.70 -7.54
C ILE A 257 -17.19 2.43 -7.79
N ARG A 258 -17.52 3.39 -6.93
CA ARG A 258 -18.80 4.12 -6.96
C ARG A 258 -18.77 5.40 -7.75
N GLY A 259 -17.66 6.11 -7.71
CA GLY A 259 -17.56 7.43 -8.30
C GLY A 259 -16.13 7.84 -8.63
N ILE A 260 -16.02 8.69 -9.63
CA ILE A 260 -14.79 9.38 -9.99
C ILE A 260 -15.06 10.88 -9.95
N TYR A 261 -14.28 11.57 -9.13
CA TYR A 261 -14.35 13.01 -8.95
C TYR A 261 -13.15 13.65 -9.63
N PHE A 262 -13.37 14.47 -10.64
CA PHE A 262 -12.34 15.23 -11.33
C PHE A 262 -12.05 16.53 -10.58
N GLY A 263 -10.79 16.87 -10.41
CA GLY A 263 -10.37 18.10 -9.75
C GLY A 263 -10.82 19.36 -10.51
N CYS A 264 -10.91 20.48 -9.80
CA CYS A 264 -11.40 21.74 -10.36
C CYS A 264 -10.52 22.33 -11.49
N LYS A 265 -9.28 21.86 -11.59
CA LYS A 265 -8.33 22.27 -12.64
C LYS A 265 -8.23 21.25 -13.80
N VAL A 266 -9.05 20.22 -13.81
CA VAL A 266 -9.08 19.24 -14.91
C VAL A 266 -9.89 19.85 -16.06
N SER A 267 -9.36 19.81 -17.27
CA SER A 267 -10.06 20.33 -18.47
C SER A 267 -11.21 19.42 -18.90
N ASP A 268 -12.26 20.01 -19.49
CA ASP A 268 -13.41 19.28 -20.01
C ASP A 268 -13.00 18.23 -21.06
N THR A 269 -11.96 18.49 -21.83
CA THR A 269 -11.44 17.53 -22.82
C THR A 269 -10.88 16.29 -22.14
N CYS A 270 -10.09 16.47 -21.07
CA CYS A 270 -9.57 15.36 -20.29
C CYS A 270 -10.68 14.57 -19.59
N ILE A 271 -11.69 15.27 -19.05
CA ILE A 271 -12.87 14.63 -18.43
C ILE A 271 -13.59 13.75 -19.45
N ARG A 272 -13.93 14.29 -20.62
CA ARG A 272 -14.61 13.53 -21.69
C ARG A 272 -13.80 12.31 -22.13
N SER A 273 -12.51 12.47 -22.32
CA SER A 273 -11.62 11.35 -22.68
C SER A 273 -11.63 10.25 -21.62
N ALA A 274 -11.46 10.62 -20.35
CA ALA A 274 -11.46 9.67 -19.23
C ALA A 274 -12.82 8.94 -19.12
N MET A 275 -13.93 9.66 -19.16
CA MET A 275 -15.28 9.06 -19.12
C MET A 275 -15.50 8.10 -20.28
N SER A 276 -15.10 8.47 -21.51
CA SER A 276 -15.20 7.58 -22.67
C SER A 276 -14.40 6.29 -22.51
N MET A 277 -13.23 6.34 -21.87
CA MET A 277 -12.44 5.13 -21.57
C MET A 277 -13.12 4.26 -20.53
N VAL A 278 -13.60 4.86 -19.44
CA VAL A 278 -14.26 4.15 -18.33
C VAL A 278 -15.53 3.47 -18.77
N LEU A 279 -16.41 4.16 -19.50
CA LEU A 279 -17.70 3.64 -19.95
C LEU A 279 -17.58 2.46 -20.94
N LYS A 280 -16.45 2.33 -21.62
CA LYS A 280 -16.13 1.21 -22.52
C LYS A 280 -15.40 0.07 -21.84
N ASN A 281 -15.05 0.22 -20.56
CA ASN A 281 -14.17 -0.70 -19.87
C ASN A 281 -14.93 -1.53 -18.82
N GLN A 282 -15.01 -2.84 -19.03
CA GLN A 282 -15.67 -3.79 -18.11
C GLN A 282 -15.01 -3.88 -16.71
N ARG A 283 -13.85 -3.25 -16.51
CA ARG A 283 -13.20 -3.12 -15.19
C ARG A 283 -13.83 -2.03 -14.31
N PHE A 284 -14.86 -1.38 -14.80
CA PHE A 284 -15.68 -0.42 -14.05
C PHE A 284 -17.13 -0.84 -14.07
N SER A 285 -17.85 -0.54 -13.00
CA SER A 285 -19.29 -0.79 -12.94
C SER A 285 -20.05 0.10 -13.93
N ALA A 286 -21.11 -0.43 -14.51
CA ALA A 286 -22.03 0.35 -15.34
C ALA A 286 -22.77 1.46 -14.56
N ASN A 287 -22.80 1.36 -13.23
CA ASN A 287 -23.46 2.33 -12.34
C ASN A 287 -22.49 3.36 -11.75
N LEU A 288 -21.34 3.57 -12.36
CA LEU A 288 -20.33 4.50 -11.89
C LEU A 288 -20.79 5.96 -12.07
N ASN A 289 -20.62 6.76 -11.02
CA ASN A 289 -20.95 8.18 -11.06
C ASN A 289 -19.71 9.04 -11.36
N PHE A 290 -19.94 10.15 -12.07
CA PHE A 290 -18.88 11.11 -12.35
C PHE A 290 -19.24 12.48 -11.79
N TYR A 291 -18.25 13.14 -11.22
CA TYR A 291 -18.39 14.46 -10.61
C TYR A 291 -17.24 15.36 -11.03
N GLN A 292 -17.53 16.65 -11.20
CA GLN A 292 -16.51 17.68 -11.30
C GLN A 292 -16.47 18.50 -10.03
N ALA A 293 -15.29 18.64 -9.48
CA ALA A 293 -15.03 19.55 -8.39
C ALA A 293 -15.02 20.99 -8.90
N LYS A 294 -15.62 21.91 -8.16
CA LYS A 294 -15.55 23.35 -8.40
C LYS A 294 -15.25 24.07 -7.10
N GLU A 295 -14.63 25.23 -7.20
CA GLU A 295 -14.41 26.12 -6.07
C GLU A 295 -15.75 26.72 -5.63
N SER A 296 -16.02 26.72 -4.33
CA SER A 296 -17.19 27.40 -3.79
C SER A 296 -17.00 28.92 -3.92
N SER A 297 -18.10 29.63 -4.24
CA SER A 297 -18.07 31.10 -4.33
C SER A 297 -17.92 31.80 -2.98
N ASP A 298 -18.32 31.10 -1.89
CA ASP A 298 -18.52 31.75 -0.59
C ASP A 298 -17.60 31.17 0.50
N ARG A 299 -17.01 29.99 0.27
CA ARG A 299 -16.25 29.26 1.29
C ARG A 299 -14.94 28.73 0.75
N PHE A 300 -13.99 28.52 1.63
CA PHE A 300 -12.76 27.76 1.30
C PHE A 300 -13.03 26.27 1.26
N GLU A 301 -13.87 25.83 0.33
CA GLU A 301 -14.22 24.44 0.13
C GLU A 301 -14.43 24.08 -1.34
N ILE A 302 -14.44 22.78 -1.63
CA ILE A 302 -14.75 22.23 -2.94
C ILE A 302 -16.17 21.67 -2.92
N GLU A 303 -16.94 22.04 -3.95
CA GLU A 303 -18.26 21.50 -4.24
C GLU A 303 -18.18 20.49 -5.41
N PHE A 304 -19.03 19.47 -5.37
CA PHE A 304 -19.06 18.43 -6.41
C PHE A 304 -20.35 18.51 -7.20
N PHE A 305 -20.22 18.61 -8.52
CA PHE A 305 -21.32 18.67 -9.46
C PHE A 305 -21.36 17.40 -10.30
N PRO A 306 -22.50 16.70 -10.37
CA PRO A 306 -22.61 15.51 -11.18
C PRO A 306 -22.43 15.83 -12.67
N ILE A 307 -21.72 14.95 -13.37
CA ILE A 307 -21.57 15.02 -14.83
C ILE A 307 -22.45 13.94 -15.43
N HIS A 308 -23.39 14.32 -16.27
CA HIS A 308 -24.29 13.40 -16.96
C HIS A 308 -23.76 13.04 -18.35
N GLU A 309 -23.90 11.78 -18.74
CA GLU A 309 -23.43 11.27 -20.05
C GLU A 309 -23.97 12.08 -21.25
N LYS A 310 -25.18 12.65 -21.11
CA LYS A 310 -25.78 13.48 -22.15
C LYS A 310 -25.10 14.85 -22.37
N SER A 311 -24.15 15.19 -21.49
CA SER A 311 -23.35 16.42 -21.54
C SER A 311 -22.02 16.23 -22.27
N ILE A 312 -21.76 15.04 -22.78
CA ILE A 312 -20.58 14.61 -23.50
C ILE A 312 -20.88 14.50 -24.97
#